data_917bf09312038c13f9c72ff48b800d1e
#
_entry.id   917bf09312038c13f9c72ff48b800d1e
#
_cell.length_a   1.000
_cell.length_b   1.000
_cell.length_c   1.000
_cell.angle_alpha   90.00
_cell.angle_beta   90.00
_cell.angle_gamma   90.00
#
_symmetry.space_group_name_H-M   'P 1'
#
loop_
_entity.id
_entity.type
_entity.pdbx_description
1 polymer ?
#
loop_
_entity_poly.entity_id
_entity_poly.type
_entity_poly.pdbx_seq_one_letter_code
_entity_poly.pdbx_strand_id
1 'polypeptide(L)'
;MTDQESPQWLSKLKDRRYTYRIIFIPETIGSITYLSINHKEMKKNIFAGYNITCVGDHRTYSYVPSRKGNTISDDIAKHVLSWINPKFIIYSWLDGASDGRQYCAPGIDLPIASILRTKFGEYPEYHTSLDNLDFVNGEQI
;
A
#
# COMPACT_ATOMS: atom_id res chain seq x y z
N MET A 1 10.90 -6.24 -9.84
CA MET A 1 11.77 -5.41 -8.98
C MET A 1 11.93 -6.14 -7.67
N THR A 2 13.13 -6.53 -7.34
CA THR A 2 13.41 -7.13 -6.04
C THR A 2 13.26 -6.06 -4.95
N ASP A 3 12.89 -6.44 -3.73
CA ASP A 3 12.70 -5.54 -2.58
C ASP A 3 13.86 -4.58 -2.30
N GLN A 4 14.99 -4.77 -2.94
CA GLN A 4 16.20 -3.93 -2.82
C GLN A 4 16.24 -2.75 -3.80
N GLU A 5 15.49 -2.77 -4.90
CA GLU A 5 15.61 -1.72 -5.93
C GLU A 5 14.80 -0.47 -5.61
N SER A 6 13.65 -0.60 -4.96
CA SER A 6 12.78 0.51 -4.60
C SER A 6 13.48 1.52 -3.65
N PRO A 7 14.15 1.09 -2.57
CA PRO A 7 14.95 1.99 -1.74
C PRO A 7 16.14 2.63 -2.48
N GLN A 8 16.78 1.88 -3.39
CA GLN A 8 17.92 2.38 -4.17
C GLN A 8 17.51 3.48 -5.15
N TRP A 9 16.36 3.36 -5.81
CA TRP A 9 15.86 4.41 -6.70
C TRP A 9 15.59 5.71 -5.93
N LEU A 10 14.91 5.65 -4.80
CA LEU A 10 14.66 6.80 -3.94
C LEU A 10 15.96 7.44 -3.43
N SER A 11 17.00 6.64 -3.13
CA SER A 11 18.29 7.15 -2.68
C SER A 11 19.03 7.95 -3.75
N LYS A 12 18.78 7.69 -5.02
CA LYS A 12 19.39 8.39 -6.17
C LYS A 12 18.76 9.76 -6.46
N LEU A 13 17.59 10.05 -5.91
CA LEU A 13 16.95 11.36 -6.07
C LEU A 13 17.74 12.42 -5.29
N LYS A 14 18.27 13.43 -5.96
CA LYS A 14 19.13 14.45 -5.35
C LYS A 14 18.33 15.50 -4.57
N ASP A 15 17.23 16.00 -5.12
CA ASP A 15 16.45 17.11 -4.54
C ASP A 15 15.14 16.60 -3.93
N ARG A 16 15.24 15.80 -2.87
CA ARG A 16 14.07 15.26 -2.18
C ARG A 16 13.43 16.32 -1.30
N ARG A 17 12.20 16.66 -1.61
CA ARG A 17 11.39 17.59 -0.79
C ARG A 17 10.92 16.95 0.53
N TYR A 18 10.71 15.63 0.54
CA TYR A 18 10.20 14.89 1.68
C TYR A 18 11.16 13.82 2.13
N THR A 19 11.07 13.45 3.40
CA THR A 19 11.68 12.23 3.92
C THR A 19 10.80 11.05 3.58
N TYR A 20 11.37 9.99 3.02
CA TYR A 20 10.69 8.74 2.74
C TYR A 20 11.02 7.73 3.82
N ARG A 21 9.98 7.13 4.40
CA ARG A 21 10.11 6.05 5.37
C ARG A 21 9.51 4.79 4.75
N ILE A 22 10.33 3.79 4.55
CA ILE A 22 9.92 2.47 4.06
C ILE A 22 9.92 1.53 5.25
N ILE A 23 8.82 0.78 5.42
CA ILE A 23 8.59 -0.08 6.58
C ILE A 23 8.25 -1.47 6.07
N PHE A 24 9.08 -2.45 6.40
CA PHE A 24 8.82 -3.87 6.19
C PHE A 24 8.48 -4.49 7.54
N ILE A 25 7.26 -4.95 7.68
CA ILE A 25 6.73 -5.49 8.94
C ILE A 25 5.84 -6.70 8.68
N PRO A 26 5.72 -7.62 9.64
CA PRO A 26 4.70 -8.66 9.57
C PRO A 26 3.30 -8.03 9.45
N GLU A 27 2.49 -8.60 8.57
CA GLU A 27 1.14 -8.10 8.30
C GLU A 27 0.32 -7.96 9.59
N THR A 28 -0.49 -6.92 9.68
CA THR A 28 -1.43 -6.58 10.76
C THR A 28 -0.75 -6.44 12.12
N ILE A 29 -0.17 -7.50 12.68
CA ILE A 29 0.45 -7.45 14.01
C ILE A 29 1.67 -6.53 14.05
N GLY A 30 2.42 -6.48 12.96
CA GLY A 30 3.56 -5.56 12.82
C GLY A 30 3.10 -4.12 12.77
N SER A 31 2.07 -3.79 11.99
CA SER A 31 1.54 -2.42 11.93
C SER A 31 0.91 -1.98 13.26
N ILE A 32 0.19 -2.86 13.96
CA ILE A 32 -0.35 -2.56 15.30
C ILE A 32 0.79 -2.26 16.28
N THR A 33 1.81 -3.11 16.32
CA THR A 33 2.98 -2.91 17.19
C THR A 33 3.71 -1.62 16.84
N TYR A 34 3.94 -1.37 15.55
CA TYR A 34 4.60 -0.16 15.08
C TYR A 34 3.81 1.11 15.45
N LEU A 35 2.49 1.09 15.25
CA LEU A 35 1.60 2.19 15.62
C LEU A 35 1.54 2.43 17.12
N SER A 36 1.58 1.39 17.95
CA SER A 36 1.54 1.53 19.41
C SER A 36 2.68 2.43 19.93
N ILE A 37 3.82 2.40 19.26
CA ILE A 37 5.01 3.17 19.62
C ILE A 37 5.05 4.52 18.88
N ASN A 38 4.71 4.53 17.58
CA ASN A 38 5.05 5.62 16.68
C ASN A 38 3.85 6.51 16.28
N HIS A 39 2.60 6.15 16.60
CA HIS A 39 1.41 6.82 16.05
C HIS A 39 1.38 8.34 16.29
N LYS A 40 1.87 8.82 17.43
CA LYS A 40 1.90 10.26 17.74
C LYS A 40 2.81 11.04 16.80
N GLU A 41 4.01 10.50 16.55
CA GLU A 41 4.97 11.07 15.59
C GLU A 41 4.44 10.97 14.17
N MET A 42 3.89 9.81 13.80
CA MET A 42 3.32 9.58 12.48
C MET A 42 2.18 10.55 12.17
N LYS A 43 1.25 10.76 13.09
CA LYS A 43 0.15 11.73 12.92
C LYS A 43 0.65 13.16 12.70
N LYS A 44 1.77 13.51 13.30
CA LYS A 44 2.36 14.86 13.16
C LYS A 44 3.10 15.05 11.84
N ASN A 45 3.77 14.00 11.36
CA ASN A 45 4.78 14.13 10.31
C ASN A 45 4.41 13.47 8.99
N ILE A 46 3.50 12.47 8.98
CA ILE A 46 3.11 11.81 7.74
C ILE A 46 2.17 12.71 6.94
N PHE A 47 2.65 13.11 5.78
CA PHE A 47 1.91 13.90 4.81
C PHE A 47 1.12 13.02 3.85
N ALA A 48 1.70 11.91 3.40
CA ALA A 48 1.11 10.91 2.53
C ALA A 48 1.75 9.55 2.76
N GLY A 49 1.06 8.48 2.44
CA GLY A 49 1.62 7.14 2.51
C GLY A 49 0.78 6.10 1.78
N TYR A 50 1.43 4.96 1.52
CA TYR A 50 0.82 3.85 0.80
C TYR A 50 1.09 2.54 1.50
N ASN A 51 0.07 1.73 1.61
CA ASN A 51 0.18 0.32 1.91
C ASN A 51 0.24 -0.45 0.59
N ILE A 52 1.38 -1.06 0.30
CA ILE A 52 1.61 -1.83 -0.91
C ILE A 52 1.51 -3.30 -0.53
N THR A 53 0.50 -3.98 -1.04
CA THR A 53 0.20 -5.38 -0.70
C THR A 53 -0.44 -6.10 -1.88
N CYS A 54 -0.37 -7.44 -1.92
CA CYS A 54 -0.90 -8.26 -3.01
C CYS A 54 -0.48 -7.75 -4.41
N VAL A 55 0.82 -7.55 -4.61
CA VAL A 55 1.35 -6.94 -5.85
C VAL A 55 2.02 -7.94 -6.80
N GLY A 56 1.95 -9.22 -6.50
CA GLY A 56 2.67 -10.28 -7.24
C GLY A 56 1.96 -10.83 -8.47
N ASP A 57 0.70 -10.49 -8.72
CA ASP A 57 -0.06 -10.95 -9.90
C ASP A 57 -0.14 -9.86 -10.98
N HIS A 58 -0.61 -10.25 -12.18
CA HIS A 58 -0.69 -9.35 -13.35
C HIS A 58 -2.12 -9.09 -13.84
N ARG A 59 -3.15 -9.51 -13.11
CA ARG A 59 -4.53 -9.50 -13.59
C ARG A 59 -5.11 -8.09 -13.66
N THR A 60 -4.92 -7.30 -12.60
CA THR A 60 -5.45 -5.93 -12.56
C THR A 60 -4.63 -5.03 -11.65
N TYR A 61 -5.00 -3.77 -11.57
CA TYR A 61 -4.62 -2.85 -10.51
C TYR A 61 -5.83 -2.48 -9.69
N SER A 62 -5.63 -2.32 -8.39
CA SER A 62 -6.68 -2.02 -7.44
C SER A 62 -6.25 -0.93 -6.47
N TYR A 63 -7.22 -0.15 -6.05
CA TYR A 63 -7.04 0.94 -5.10
C TYR A 63 -8.10 0.86 -4.02
N VAL A 64 -7.66 0.88 -2.76
CA VAL A 64 -8.52 1.05 -1.60
C VAL A 64 -8.19 2.40 -0.96
N PRO A 65 -9.16 3.31 -0.86
CA PRO A 65 -8.92 4.65 -0.34
C PRO A 65 -8.51 4.65 1.13
N SER A 66 -7.89 5.75 1.56
CA SER A 66 -7.80 6.07 2.99
C SER A 66 -9.22 6.20 3.57
N ARG A 67 -9.35 6.12 4.89
CA ARG A 67 -10.68 6.26 5.54
C ARG A 67 -11.38 7.58 5.18
N LYS A 68 -10.62 8.65 4.98
CA LYS A 68 -11.15 9.96 4.58
C LYS A 68 -11.50 10.03 3.09
N GLY A 69 -10.85 9.25 2.24
CA GLY A 69 -11.10 9.14 0.80
C GLY A 69 -10.71 10.36 -0.06
N ASN A 70 -10.20 11.41 0.57
CA ASN A 70 -9.83 12.67 -0.08
C ASN A 70 -8.48 13.24 0.41
N THR A 71 -7.57 12.37 0.80
CA THR A 71 -6.21 12.77 1.18
C THR A 71 -5.33 12.89 -0.06
N ILE A 72 -4.16 13.53 0.10
CA ILE A 72 -3.18 13.62 -0.98
C ILE A 72 -2.75 12.24 -1.49
N SER A 73 -2.72 11.22 -0.62
CA SER A 73 -2.43 9.84 -1.03
C SER A 73 -3.51 9.30 -1.96
N ASP A 74 -4.77 9.60 -1.69
CA ASP A 74 -5.90 9.20 -2.52
C ASP A 74 -5.84 9.84 -3.90
N ASP A 75 -5.53 11.14 -3.95
CA ASP A 75 -5.46 11.88 -5.21
C ASP A 75 -4.29 11.43 -6.09
N ILE A 76 -3.10 11.24 -5.49
CA ILE A 76 -1.93 10.74 -6.21
C ILE A 76 -2.17 9.31 -6.68
N ALA A 77 -2.71 8.43 -5.84
CA ALA A 77 -3.00 7.04 -6.21
C ALA A 77 -3.93 6.97 -7.42
N LYS A 78 -5.05 7.68 -7.40
CA LYS A 78 -5.99 7.74 -8.52
C LYS A 78 -5.34 8.30 -9.78
N HIS A 79 -4.57 9.37 -9.64
CA HIS A 79 -3.86 9.97 -10.77
C HIS A 79 -2.88 8.98 -11.42
N VAL A 80 -1.98 8.40 -10.63
CA VAL A 80 -0.96 7.47 -11.14
C VAL A 80 -1.60 6.22 -11.75
N LEU A 81 -2.55 5.61 -11.05
CA LEU A 81 -3.23 4.41 -11.54
C LEU A 81 -4.01 4.65 -12.84
N SER A 82 -4.61 5.83 -13.00
CA SER A 82 -5.31 6.17 -14.24
C SER A 82 -4.39 6.23 -15.47
N TRP A 83 -3.11 6.53 -15.27
CA TRP A 83 -2.09 6.50 -16.33
C TRP A 83 -1.56 5.10 -16.59
N ILE A 84 -1.38 4.29 -15.56
CA ILE A 84 -0.86 2.92 -15.69
C ILE A 84 -1.92 1.98 -16.29
N ASN A 85 -3.12 2.04 -15.75
CA ASN A 85 -4.26 1.23 -16.19
C ASN A 85 -5.58 1.99 -15.95
N PRO A 86 -6.14 2.64 -16.97
CA PRO A 86 -7.40 3.39 -16.84
C PRO A 86 -8.60 2.57 -16.35
N LYS A 87 -8.48 1.23 -16.37
CA LYS A 87 -9.53 0.29 -15.90
C LYS A 87 -9.21 -0.27 -14.50
N PHE A 88 -8.35 0.39 -13.72
CA PHE A 88 -8.09 -0.07 -12.36
C PHE A 88 -9.36 -0.09 -11.51
N ILE A 89 -9.42 -0.99 -10.55
CA ILE A 89 -10.61 -1.20 -9.71
C ILE A 89 -10.51 -0.29 -8.49
N ILE A 90 -11.59 0.42 -8.21
CA ILE A 90 -11.73 1.26 -7.01
C ILE A 90 -12.65 0.54 -6.03
N TYR A 91 -12.14 0.26 -4.85
CA TYR A 91 -12.92 -0.32 -3.75
C TYR A 91 -13.35 0.75 -2.75
N SER A 92 -14.29 0.40 -1.88
CA SER A 92 -14.61 1.20 -0.70
C SER A 92 -13.53 1.00 0.39
N TRP A 93 -13.31 2.00 1.26
CA TRP A 93 -12.50 1.79 2.45
C TRP A 93 -13.01 0.64 3.34
N LEU A 94 -14.32 0.41 3.33
CA LEU A 94 -14.93 -0.70 4.09
C LEU A 94 -14.52 -2.08 3.56
N ASP A 95 -14.11 -2.16 2.29
CA ASP A 95 -13.55 -3.38 1.68
C ASP A 95 -12.07 -3.56 2.00
N GLY A 96 -11.48 -2.60 2.71
CA GLY A 96 -10.10 -2.65 3.16
C GLY A 96 -9.91 -3.60 4.34
N ALA A 97 -8.73 -4.18 4.40
CA ALA A 97 -8.27 -5.02 5.50
C ALA A 97 -6.78 -4.77 5.74
N SER A 98 -6.11 -5.71 6.45
CA SER A 98 -4.67 -5.70 6.61
C SER A 98 -4.15 -4.39 7.25
N ASP A 99 -2.97 -3.98 6.87
CA ASP A 99 -2.26 -2.82 7.44
C ASP A 99 -2.95 -1.49 7.14
N GLY A 100 -3.52 -1.33 5.95
CA GLY A 100 -4.25 -0.12 5.58
C GLY A 100 -5.39 0.19 6.57
N ARG A 101 -6.07 -0.84 7.05
CA ARG A 101 -7.13 -0.70 8.05
C ARG A 101 -6.60 -0.24 9.41
N GLN A 102 -5.41 -0.68 9.80
CA GLN A 102 -4.79 -0.28 11.05
C GLN A 102 -4.34 1.19 11.02
N TYR A 103 -3.65 1.59 9.95
CA TYR A 103 -3.18 2.97 9.78
C TYR A 103 -4.33 3.98 9.66
N CYS A 104 -5.45 3.57 9.09
CA CYS A 104 -6.64 4.41 8.92
C CYS A 104 -7.69 4.21 10.02
N ALA A 105 -7.42 3.43 11.07
CA ALA A 105 -8.36 3.19 12.17
C ALA A 105 -8.81 4.51 12.81
N PRO A 106 -10.07 4.60 13.31
CA PRO A 106 -10.56 5.75 14.03
C PRO A 106 -9.62 6.16 15.17
N GLY A 107 -9.27 7.43 15.22
CA GLY A 107 -8.29 7.96 16.19
C GLY A 107 -6.84 7.92 15.72
N ILE A 108 -6.47 7.04 14.79
CA ILE A 108 -5.18 7.04 14.09
C ILE A 108 -5.28 7.96 12.87
N ASP A 109 -6.14 7.66 11.92
CA ASP A 109 -6.52 8.50 10.79
C ASP A 109 -5.35 9.00 9.93
N LEU A 110 -4.37 8.16 9.70
CA LEU A 110 -3.27 8.50 8.80
C LEU A 110 -3.74 8.56 7.34
N PRO A 111 -3.15 9.41 6.51
CA PRO A 111 -3.47 9.53 5.10
C PRO A 111 -2.80 8.39 4.30
N ILE A 112 -3.23 7.16 4.54
CA ILE A 112 -2.66 5.96 3.91
C ILE A 112 -3.69 5.35 2.97
N ALA A 113 -3.37 5.28 1.69
CA ALA A 113 -4.14 4.53 0.69
C ALA A 113 -3.49 3.17 0.43
N SER A 114 -4.26 2.18 0.02
CA SER A 114 -3.71 0.88 -0.36
C SER A 114 -3.68 0.72 -1.87
N ILE A 115 -2.54 0.26 -2.39
CA ILE A 115 -2.32 -0.08 -3.79
C ILE A 115 -2.07 -1.57 -3.88
N LEU A 116 -2.81 -2.22 -4.75
CA LEU A 116 -2.75 -3.66 -4.95
C LEU A 116 -2.78 -3.98 -6.46
N ARG A 117 -2.40 -5.19 -6.78
CA ARG A 117 -2.84 -5.83 -8.02
C ARG A 117 -4.24 -6.38 -7.78
N THR A 118 -4.48 -7.67 -7.91
CA THR A 118 -5.80 -8.21 -7.51
C THR A 118 -5.98 -8.15 -6.00
N LYS A 119 -7.11 -7.61 -5.56
CA LYS A 119 -7.38 -7.47 -4.12
C LYS A 119 -7.42 -8.83 -3.44
N PHE A 120 -6.94 -8.88 -2.20
CA PHE A 120 -7.04 -10.07 -1.34
C PHE A 120 -8.49 -10.59 -1.28
N GLY A 121 -8.63 -11.91 -1.35
CA GLY A 121 -9.92 -12.59 -1.37
C GLY A 121 -10.64 -12.60 -2.73
N GLU A 122 -10.09 -11.93 -3.75
CA GLU A 122 -10.68 -11.85 -5.09
C GLU A 122 -10.00 -12.80 -6.11
N TYR A 123 -8.99 -13.56 -5.67
CA TYR A 123 -8.28 -14.52 -6.52
C TYR A 123 -8.13 -15.88 -5.82
N PRO A 124 -8.20 -16.99 -6.59
CA PRO A 124 -8.31 -18.33 -6.02
C PRO A 124 -7.03 -18.81 -5.31
N GLU A 125 -5.88 -18.25 -5.63
CA GLU A 125 -4.61 -18.61 -5.01
C GLU A 125 -4.45 -18.03 -3.60
N TYR A 126 -5.21 -16.98 -3.26
CA TYR A 126 -5.10 -16.27 -1.99
C TYR A 126 -5.28 -17.21 -0.78
N HIS A 127 -4.30 -17.19 0.13
CA HIS A 127 -4.25 -18.03 1.33
C HIS A 127 -4.29 -19.55 1.05
N THR A 128 -3.77 -19.96 -0.09
CA THR A 128 -3.61 -21.40 -0.44
C THR A 128 -2.15 -21.71 -0.75
N SER A 129 -1.82 -22.99 -0.92
CA SER A 129 -0.49 -23.42 -1.36
C SER A 129 -0.15 -23.05 -2.81
N LEU A 130 -1.13 -22.54 -3.56
CA LEU A 130 -0.93 -22.02 -4.92
C LEU A 130 -0.38 -20.59 -4.94
N ASP A 131 -0.42 -19.89 -3.81
CA ASP A 131 0.23 -18.58 -3.64
C ASP A 131 1.74 -18.79 -3.38
N ASN A 132 2.45 -19.10 -4.44
CA ASN A 132 3.85 -19.49 -4.45
C ASN A 132 4.63 -18.73 -5.54
N LEU A 133 5.92 -19.03 -5.71
CA LEU A 133 6.79 -18.33 -6.67
C LEU A 133 6.48 -18.61 -8.15
N ASP A 134 5.65 -19.60 -8.47
CA ASP A 134 5.14 -19.80 -9.83
C ASP A 134 4.03 -18.80 -10.15
N PHE A 135 3.27 -18.39 -9.13
CA PHE A 135 2.20 -17.40 -9.23
C PHE A 135 2.74 -15.97 -9.09
N VAL A 136 3.63 -15.74 -8.13
CA VAL A 136 4.22 -14.43 -7.85
C VAL A 136 5.58 -14.33 -8.51
N ASN A 137 5.74 -13.44 -9.48
CA ASN A 137 7.06 -13.22 -10.09
C ASN A 137 7.43 -11.72 -10.15
N GLY A 138 8.74 -11.46 -10.15
CA GLY A 138 9.28 -10.09 -10.07
C GLY A 138 9.14 -9.26 -11.34
N GLU A 139 8.71 -9.82 -12.46
CA GLU A 139 8.46 -9.06 -13.71
C GLU A 139 7.15 -8.27 -13.66
N GLN A 140 6.36 -8.45 -12.59
CA GLN A 140 4.99 -7.96 -12.48
C GLN A 140 4.82 -6.89 -11.39
N ILE A 141 5.89 -6.55 -10.70
CA ILE A 141 5.94 -5.51 -9.66
C ILE A 141 6.40 -4.13 -10.27
#